data_477ec2b2ef043220b15f9ec33eb69a65
#
_entry.id   477ec2b2ef043220b15f9ec33eb69a65
#
_cell.length_a   1.000
_cell.length_b   1.000
_cell.length_c   1.000
_cell.angle_alpha   90.00
_cell.angle_beta   90.00
_cell.angle_gamma   90.00
#
_symmetry.space_group_name_H-M   'P 1'
#
loop_
_entity.id
_entity.type
_entity.pdbx_description
1 polymer ?
#
loop_
_entity_poly.entity_id
_entity_poly.type
_entity_poly.pdbx_seq_one_letter_code
_entity_poly.pdbx_strand_id
1 'polypeptide(L)'
;MSGGSLDYFYCTLQDHIGDFGDKELDDLVKDLAELFHDREWYLSADYGVGDWNESRDRFKAKWFTKEGRNKRIDKYLADFTEEIRKMIGISEKYCQTCTNWNPEDDRKRYGRCKYVTGCVMHKNNYCEKWMSAQHESEGNNE
;
A
#
# COMPACT_ATOMS: atom_id res chain seq x y z
N MET A 1 -12.36 -2.87 37.70
CA MET A 1 -12.36 -2.72 36.24
C MET A 1 -12.69 -1.27 35.91
N SER A 2 -11.73 -0.43 35.70
CA SER A 2 -11.94 0.94 35.25
C SER A 2 -11.26 1.08 33.88
N GLY A 3 -11.93 0.58 32.84
CA GLY A 3 -11.62 1.02 31.51
C GLY A 3 -11.98 2.49 31.43
N GLY A 4 -11.04 3.38 31.30
CA GLY A 4 -11.32 4.80 31.25
C GLY A 4 -10.32 5.68 31.98
N SER A 5 -9.09 5.21 32.19
CA SER A 5 -8.02 6.03 32.79
C SER A 5 -7.71 7.29 32.01
N LEU A 6 -8.07 7.33 30.73
CA LEU A 6 -7.93 8.48 29.82
C LEU A 6 -9.27 8.89 29.20
N ASP A 7 -10.40 8.54 29.84
CA ASP A 7 -11.76 8.87 29.40
C ASP A 7 -12.06 8.49 27.93
N TYR A 8 -11.46 7.38 27.45
CA TYR A 8 -11.59 6.92 26.07
C TYR A 8 -11.23 7.99 25.03
N PHE A 9 -10.24 8.83 25.35
CA PHE A 9 -9.81 9.93 24.48
C PHE A 9 -9.46 9.48 23.06
N TYR A 10 -9.00 8.25 22.89
CA TYR A 10 -8.73 7.68 21.56
C TYR A 10 -9.99 7.64 20.67
N CYS A 11 -11.19 7.45 21.23
CA CYS A 11 -12.43 7.51 20.46
C CYS A 11 -12.65 8.91 19.87
N THR A 12 -12.42 9.96 20.68
CA THR A 12 -12.48 11.34 20.20
C THR A 12 -11.51 11.61 19.05
N LEU A 13 -10.28 11.08 19.14
CA LEU A 13 -9.31 11.20 18.06
C LEU A 13 -9.76 10.45 16.80
N GLN A 14 -10.39 9.27 16.96
CA GLN A 14 -10.90 8.50 15.83
C GLN A 14 -12.01 9.23 15.08
N ASP A 15 -12.87 9.97 15.78
CA ASP A 15 -13.95 10.76 15.18
C ASP A 15 -13.44 11.90 14.27
N HIS A 16 -12.19 12.33 14.45
CA HIS A 16 -11.54 13.39 13.68
C HIS A 16 -10.60 12.89 12.56
N ILE A 17 -10.53 11.58 12.32
CA ILE A 17 -9.75 11.04 11.20
C ILE A 17 -10.44 11.42 9.88
N GLY A 18 -9.72 12.11 9.01
CA GLY A 18 -10.22 12.60 7.73
C GLY A 18 -10.67 14.07 7.72
N ASP A 19 -10.69 14.74 8.89
CA ASP A 19 -11.12 16.13 8.99
C ASP A 19 -10.06 17.15 8.55
N PHE A 20 -8.78 16.73 8.51
CA PHE A 20 -7.67 17.64 8.26
C PHE A 20 -7.48 17.99 6.78
N GLY A 21 -8.02 17.18 5.87
CA GLY A 21 -7.79 17.35 4.43
C GLY A 21 -6.34 17.15 4.01
N ASP A 22 -5.52 16.60 4.90
CA ASP A 22 -4.11 16.29 4.71
C ASP A 22 -3.87 14.82 5.14
N LYS A 23 -3.49 13.99 4.18
CA LYS A 23 -3.34 12.56 4.41
C LYS A 23 -2.29 12.22 5.48
N GLU A 24 -1.20 12.99 5.56
CA GLU A 24 -0.16 12.74 6.56
C GLU A 24 -0.66 13.08 7.97
N LEU A 25 -1.44 14.15 8.11
CA LEU A 25 -2.05 14.51 9.40
C LEU A 25 -3.16 13.52 9.80
N ASP A 26 -3.99 13.08 8.88
CA ASP A 26 -5.00 12.06 9.15
C ASP A 26 -4.37 10.73 9.57
N ASP A 27 -3.30 10.28 8.89
CA ASP A 27 -2.52 9.10 9.28
C ASP A 27 -1.84 9.28 10.65
N LEU A 28 -1.38 10.50 10.98
CA LEU A 28 -0.81 10.79 12.32
C LEU A 28 -1.87 10.68 13.41
N VAL A 29 -3.05 11.28 13.20
CA VAL A 29 -4.16 11.22 14.17
C VAL A 29 -4.63 9.79 14.37
N LYS A 30 -4.71 9.00 13.31
CA LYS A 30 -5.02 7.58 13.39
C LYS A 30 -4.03 6.82 14.26
N ASP A 31 -2.72 6.93 13.99
CA ASP A 31 -1.70 6.25 14.76
C ASP A 31 -1.64 6.76 16.22
N LEU A 32 -1.95 8.04 16.43
CA LEU A 32 -2.02 8.62 17.76
C LEU A 32 -3.22 8.05 18.54
N ALA A 33 -4.38 7.87 17.90
CA ALA A 33 -5.53 7.21 18.50
C ALA A 33 -5.18 5.77 18.93
N GLU A 34 -4.50 5.00 18.07
CA GLU A 34 -4.02 3.66 18.41
C GLU A 34 -3.06 3.69 19.61
N LEU A 35 -2.14 4.65 19.68
CA LEU A 35 -1.22 4.81 20.80
C LEU A 35 -1.94 5.13 22.11
N PHE A 36 -2.97 6.01 22.08
CA PHE A 36 -3.77 6.33 23.26
C PHE A 36 -4.63 5.14 23.72
N HIS A 37 -5.22 4.39 22.78
CA HIS A 37 -5.91 3.15 23.07
C HIS A 37 -4.99 2.16 23.81
N ASP A 38 -3.81 1.86 23.26
CA ASP A 38 -2.86 0.92 23.87
C ASP A 38 -2.36 1.43 25.22
N ARG A 39 -2.24 2.76 25.39
CA ARG A 39 -1.90 3.36 26.69
C ARG A 39 -2.99 3.16 27.72
N GLU A 40 -4.25 3.33 27.35
CA GLU A 40 -5.37 3.13 28.24
C GLU A 40 -5.48 1.68 28.69
N TRP A 41 -5.31 0.74 27.77
CA TRP A 41 -5.32 -0.69 28.06
C TRP A 41 -4.14 -1.11 28.95
N TYR A 42 -2.98 -0.48 28.80
CA TYR A 42 -1.88 -0.66 29.74
C TYR A 42 -2.23 -0.12 31.14
N LEU A 43 -2.89 1.03 31.25
CA LEU A 43 -3.28 1.63 32.53
C LEU A 43 -4.39 0.84 33.24
N SER A 44 -5.25 0.16 32.50
CA SER A 44 -6.28 -0.75 33.03
C SER A 44 -5.74 -2.14 33.35
N ALA A 45 -4.45 -2.40 33.12
CA ALA A 45 -3.78 -3.68 33.28
C ALA A 45 -4.26 -4.80 32.34
N ASP A 46 -4.92 -4.44 31.22
CA ASP A 46 -5.29 -5.37 30.14
C ASP A 46 -4.06 -5.68 29.25
N TYR A 47 -3.15 -4.73 29.11
CA TYR A 47 -1.86 -4.89 28.43
C TYR A 47 -0.70 -4.94 29.41
N GLY A 48 0.30 -5.75 29.07
CA GLY A 48 1.57 -5.77 29.79
C GLY A 48 2.49 -4.61 29.42
N VAL A 49 3.56 -4.43 30.21
CA VAL A 49 4.59 -3.42 29.94
C VAL A 49 5.27 -3.66 28.57
N GLY A 50 5.36 -4.92 28.13
CA GLY A 50 5.92 -5.28 26.82
C GLY A 50 5.09 -4.72 25.69
N ASP A 51 3.78 -4.95 25.72
CA ASP A 51 2.83 -4.50 24.69
C ASP A 51 2.84 -2.97 24.56
N TRP A 52 2.82 -2.27 25.69
CA TRP A 52 2.94 -0.81 25.72
C TRP A 52 4.26 -0.30 25.14
N ASN A 53 5.38 -0.91 25.50
CA ASN A 53 6.68 -0.50 24.99
C ASN A 53 6.77 -0.72 23.47
N GLU A 54 6.27 -1.85 22.96
CA GLU A 54 6.25 -2.14 21.54
C GLU A 54 5.41 -1.12 20.78
N SER A 55 4.20 -0.81 21.23
CA SER A 55 3.31 0.17 20.62
C SER A 55 3.96 1.56 20.58
N ARG A 56 4.50 2.01 21.70
CA ARG A 56 5.22 3.29 21.82
C ARG A 56 6.43 3.37 20.88
N ASP A 57 7.23 2.31 20.83
CA ASP A 57 8.48 2.30 20.06
C ASP A 57 8.17 2.22 18.56
N ARG A 58 7.11 1.48 18.15
CA ARG A 58 6.57 1.46 16.80
C ARG A 58 6.12 2.86 16.35
N PHE A 59 5.35 3.57 17.20
CA PHE A 59 4.92 4.94 16.91
C PHE A 59 6.13 5.88 16.73
N LYS A 60 7.10 5.84 17.67
CA LYS A 60 8.30 6.66 17.59
C LYS A 60 9.15 6.35 16.36
N ALA A 61 9.32 5.08 16.02
CA ALA A 61 10.05 4.67 14.82
C ALA A 61 9.41 5.20 13.53
N LYS A 62 8.08 5.19 13.47
CA LYS A 62 7.35 5.68 12.30
C LYS A 62 7.41 7.21 12.17
N TRP A 63 7.24 7.95 13.27
CA TRP A 63 7.01 9.40 13.22
C TRP A 63 8.23 10.26 13.49
N PHE A 64 9.16 9.81 14.34
CA PHE A 64 10.27 10.62 14.83
C PHE A 64 11.64 10.20 14.32
N THR A 65 11.73 9.13 13.51
CA THR A 65 12.99 8.75 12.89
C THR A 65 13.07 9.20 11.43
N LYS A 66 14.29 9.39 10.90
CA LYS A 66 14.53 9.70 9.50
C LYS A 66 14.06 8.58 8.59
N GLU A 67 14.30 7.34 8.98
CA GLU A 67 13.88 6.13 8.26
C GLU A 67 12.35 6.03 8.19
N GLY A 68 11.65 6.29 9.28
CA GLY A 68 10.19 6.31 9.32
C GLY A 68 9.61 7.39 8.42
N ARG A 69 10.20 8.60 8.43
CA ARG A 69 9.81 9.68 7.53
C ARG A 69 9.99 9.31 6.06
N ASN A 70 11.13 8.74 5.70
CA ASN A 70 11.39 8.32 4.32
C ASN A 70 10.39 7.25 3.87
N LYS A 71 10.10 6.25 4.70
CA LYS A 71 9.08 5.23 4.40
C LYS A 71 7.69 5.82 4.17
N ARG A 72 7.30 6.85 4.93
CA ARG A 72 6.01 7.54 4.71
C ARG A 72 6.01 8.29 3.39
N ILE A 73 7.07 9.03 3.07
CA ILE A 73 7.20 9.72 1.79
C ILE A 73 7.12 8.73 0.63
N ASP A 74 7.86 7.62 0.68
CA ASP A 74 7.85 6.59 -0.36
C ASP A 74 6.44 6.00 -0.54
N LYS A 75 5.74 5.76 0.57
CA LYS A 75 4.34 5.29 0.53
C LYS A 75 3.42 6.30 -0.15
N TYR A 76 3.46 7.59 0.24
CA TYR A 76 2.59 8.61 -0.37
C TYR A 76 2.89 8.82 -1.85
N LEU A 77 4.16 8.76 -2.25
CA LEU A 77 4.55 8.81 -3.66
C LEU A 77 4.01 7.61 -4.45
N ALA A 78 4.06 6.41 -3.87
CA ALA A 78 3.51 5.21 -4.49
C ALA A 78 1.99 5.31 -4.65
N ASP A 79 1.27 5.70 -3.59
CA ASP A 79 -0.18 5.89 -3.60
C ASP A 79 -0.58 6.94 -4.66
N PHE A 80 0.09 8.09 -4.70
CA PHE A 80 -0.16 9.15 -5.67
C PHE A 80 0.12 8.71 -7.11
N THR A 81 1.21 7.98 -7.32
CA THR A 81 1.54 7.42 -8.63
C THR A 81 0.46 6.47 -9.12
N GLU A 82 -0.08 5.65 -8.23
CA GLU A 82 -1.17 4.72 -8.54
C GLU A 82 -2.48 5.46 -8.86
N GLU A 83 -2.80 6.52 -8.13
CA GLU A 83 -3.96 7.36 -8.41
C GLU A 83 -3.87 8.03 -9.79
N ILE A 84 -2.68 8.57 -10.12
CA ILE A 84 -2.44 9.14 -11.46
C ILE A 84 -2.62 8.07 -12.53
N ARG A 85 -2.04 6.88 -12.37
CA ARG A 85 -2.20 5.79 -13.33
C ARG A 85 -3.66 5.45 -13.59
N LYS A 86 -4.48 5.40 -12.53
CA LYS A 86 -5.93 5.18 -12.65
C LYS A 86 -6.62 6.31 -13.41
N MET A 87 -6.30 7.57 -13.10
CA MET A 87 -6.93 8.73 -13.76
C MET A 87 -6.61 8.82 -15.25
N ILE A 88 -5.37 8.53 -15.66
CA ILE A 88 -4.95 8.59 -17.06
C ILE A 88 -5.18 7.27 -17.83
N GLY A 89 -5.82 6.29 -17.17
CA GLY A 89 -6.17 5.00 -17.79
C GLY A 89 -4.95 4.13 -18.13
N ILE A 90 -3.79 4.40 -17.54
CA ILE A 90 -2.62 3.52 -17.66
C ILE A 90 -2.89 2.29 -16.81
N SER A 91 -3.46 1.26 -17.41
CA SER A 91 -3.61 -0.04 -16.78
C SER A 91 -2.25 -0.76 -16.73
N GLU A 92 -2.10 -1.70 -15.81
CA GLU A 92 -0.91 -2.58 -15.72
C GLU A 92 -0.79 -3.55 -16.91
N LYS A 93 -1.62 -3.38 -17.93
CA LYS A 93 -1.72 -4.22 -19.12
C LYS A 93 -0.63 -3.88 -20.15
N TYR A 94 0.62 -3.91 -19.74
CA TYR A 94 1.75 -3.71 -20.65
C TYR A 94 2.24 -5.03 -21.25
N CYS A 95 2.88 -4.95 -22.41
CA CYS A 95 3.45 -6.12 -23.05
C CYS A 95 4.41 -6.88 -22.13
N GLN A 96 5.22 -6.20 -21.33
CA GLN A 96 6.17 -6.84 -20.41
C GLN A 96 5.52 -7.72 -19.30
N THR A 97 4.27 -7.48 -18.95
CA THR A 97 3.51 -8.24 -17.92
C THR A 97 2.55 -9.25 -18.56
N CYS A 98 2.51 -9.33 -19.88
CA CYS A 98 1.63 -10.21 -20.64
C CYS A 98 2.31 -11.56 -20.90
N THR A 99 1.61 -12.68 -20.65
CA THR A 99 2.12 -14.04 -20.96
C THR A 99 2.35 -14.30 -22.45
N ASN A 100 1.70 -13.52 -23.32
CA ASN A 100 1.83 -13.63 -24.78
C ASN A 100 2.97 -12.80 -25.37
N TRP A 101 3.73 -12.10 -24.52
CA TRP A 101 4.87 -11.30 -24.96
C TRP A 101 6.18 -12.06 -24.75
N ASN A 102 6.95 -12.21 -25.84
CA ASN A 102 8.24 -12.88 -25.84
C ASN A 102 9.35 -11.85 -26.09
N PRO A 103 10.23 -11.58 -25.12
CA PRO A 103 11.31 -10.62 -25.28
C PRO A 103 12.35 -11.10 -26.30
N GLU A 104 12.81 -10.19 -27.19
CA GLU A 104 13.82 -10.48 -28.22
C GLU A 104 15.20 -9.90 -27.89
N ASP A 105 15.28 -8.93 -26.98
CA ASP A 105 16.56 -8.32 -26.60
C ASP A 105 16.97 -8.67 -25.17
N ASP A 106 18.30 -8.70 -24.90
CA ASP A 106 18.86 -8.99 -23.57
C ASP A 106 18.37 -8.01 -22.48
N ARG A 107 17.98 -6.80 -22.87
CA ARG A 107 17.46 -5.76 -21.98
C ARG A 107 15.95 -5.86 -21.81
N LYS A 108 15.30 -6.82 -22.48
CA LYS A 108 13.85 -7.05 -22.45
C LYS A 108 13.01 -5.77 -22.73
N ARG A 109 13.53 -4.90 -23.62
CA ARG A 109 12.83 -3.66 -24.00
C ARG A 109 11.86 -3.87 -25.15
N TYR A 110 12.20 -4.80 -26.03
CA TYR A 110 11.43 -5.15 -27.22
C TYR A 110 11.13 -6.63 -27.22
N GLY A 111 10.01 -7.02 -27.83
CA GLY A 111 9.61 -8.42 -27.93
C GLY A 111 8.46 -8.59 -28.91
N ARG A 112 8.11 -9.84 -29.23
CA ARG A 112 6.99 -10.20 -30.11
C ARG A 112 5.79 -10.61 -29.29
N CYS A 113 4.63 -10.17 -29.73
CA CYS A 113 3.35 -10.58 -29.17
C CYS A 113 2.74 -11.69 -30.03
N LYS A 114 2.20 -12.72 -29.41
CA LYS A 114 1.51 -13.82 -30.10
C LYS A 114 0.34 -13.33 -31.00
N TYR A 115 -0.30 -12.24 -30.63
CA TYR A 115 -1.47 -11.70 -31.33
C TYR A 115 -1.15 -10.61 -32.35
N VAL A 116 0.10 -10.14 -32.41
CA VAL A 116 0.53 -9.11 -33.37
C VAL A 116 1.66 -9.67 -34.22
N THR A 117 1.31 -10.14 -35.40
CA THR A 117 2.27 -10.70 -36.36
C THR A 117 3.00 -9.58 -37.11
N GLY A 118 4.32 -9.73 -37.26
CA GLY A 118 5.13 -8.85 -38.11
C GLY A 118 5.68 -7.58 -37.46
N CYS A 119 5.35 -7.28 -36.21
CA CYS A 119 5.85 -6.10 -35.50
C CYS A 119 6.57 -6.49 -34.19
N VAL A 120 7.69 -5.83 -33.93
CA VAL A 120 8.36 -5.84 -32.63
C VAL A 120 7.71 -4.77 -31.75
N MET A 121 7.24 -5.15 -30.58
CA MET A 121 6.54 -4.27 -29.65
C MET A 121 7.45 -3.83 -28.52
N HIS A 122 7.36 -2.57 -28.14
CA HIS A 122 8.04 -2.09 -26.93
C HIS A 122 7.35 -2.65 -25.67
N LYS A 123 8.12 -2.96 -24.61
CA LYS A 123 7.59 -3.53 -23.36
C LYS A 123 6.46 -2.73 -22.70
N ASN A 124 6.42 -1.43 -22.95
CA ASN A 124 5.42 -0.51 -22.37
C ASN A 124 4.19 -0.31 -23.25
N ASN A 125 4.04 -1.06 -24.35
CA ASN A 125 2.86 -0.92 -25.18
C ASN A 125 1.63 -1.46 -24.45
N TYR A 126 0.56 -0.69 -24.47
CA TYR A 126 -0.76 -1.13 -23.99
C TYR A 126 -1.37 -2.15 -24.95
N CYS A 127 -2.04 -3.14 -24.42
CA CYS A 127 -2.70 -4.17 -25.21
C CYS A 127 -4.06 -4.56 -24.60
N GLU A 128 -5.12 -4.43 -25.40
CA GLU A 128 -6.47 -4.85 -24.99
C GLU A 128 -6.59 -6.38 -24.82
N LYS A 129 -5.71 -7.14 -25.49
CA LYS A 129 -5.64 -8.61 -25.41
C LYS A 129 -4.64 -9.11 -24.38
N TRP A 130 -4.32 -8.27 -23.37
CA TRP A 130 -3.40 -8.65 -22.31
C TRP A 130 -3.96 -9.80 -21.47
N MET A 131 -3.10 -10.76 -21.12
CA MET A 131 -3.43 -11.90 -20.27
C MET A 131 -2.42 -12.00 -19.12
N SER A 132 -2.90 -12.12 -17.88
CA SER A 132 -2.03 -12.35 -16.74
C SER A 132 -1.61 -13.81 -16.62
N ALA A 133 -0.44 -14.07 -16.05
CA ALA A 133 0.06 -15.42 -15.79
C ALA A 133 -0.84 -16.26 -14.85
N GLN A 134 -1.80 -15.63 -14.17
CA GLN A 134 -2.69 -16.30 -13.21
C GLN A 134 -3.92 -16.96 -13.86
N HIS A 135 -4.19 -16.70 -15.15
CA HIS A 135 -5.39 -17.25 -15.82
C HIS A 135 -5.16 -18.60 -16.52
N GLU A 136 -3.94 -19.16 -16.52
CA GLU A 136 -3.66 -20.45 -17.17
C GLU A 136 -3.98 -21.68 -16.30
N SER A 137 -4.42 -21.52 -15.04
CA SER A 137 -4.66 -22.65 -14.14
C SER A 137 -6.11 -23.19 -14.09
N GLU A 138 -7.07 -22.58 -14.80
CA GLU A 138 -8.48 -22.97 -14.70
C GLU A 138 -9.10 -23.58 -15.99
N GLY A 139 -8.30 -23.97 -16.95
CA GLY A 139 -8.83 -24.41 -18.27
C GLY A 139 -8.34 -25.76 -18.78
N ASN A 140 -8.21 -26.80 -17.94
CA ASN A 140 -8.10 -28.18 -18.44
C ASN A 140 -8.55 -29.17 -17.37
N ASN A 141 -9.86 -29.34 -17.23
CA ASN A 141 -10.50 -30.56 -16.74
C ASN A 141 -11.86 -30.69 -17.42
N GLU A 142 -11.88 -31.29 -18.57
CA GLU A 142 -12.97 -32.09 -19.11
C GLU A 142 -12.40 -33.31 -19.85
#